data_6ebadc6502a05e52db7c79df0944e421
#
_entry.id   6ebadc6502a05e52db7c79df0944e421
#
_cell.length_a   1.000
_cell.length_b   1.000
_cell.length_c   1.000
_cell.angle_alpha   90.00
_cell.angle_beta   90.00
_cell.angle_gamma   90.00
#
_symmetry.space_group_name_H-M   'P 1'
#
loop_
_entity.id
_entity.type
_entity.pdbx_description
1 polymer ?
#
loop_
_entity_poly.entity_id
_entity_poly.type
_entity_poly.pdbx_seq_one_letter_code
_entity_poly.pdbx_strand_id
1 'polypeptide(L)'
;MSELDEPPLSEHEVKRRMPSLSLIDDDEIRHKTIHLTKFAPEYFWVRPGSYRGYHNEHQHGLWAHTLKLSTVIERLGDSWIEMGHIRPSDIDRVHGAAILHDQLKEGAEKGDEEETRRDHELLMAGRIREHTTLSEPVIRAVESHMGAWFEGPTPRPGSVEDLLHCADMMASSRAITIPVPEPVPDELSDHVTGVDTDD
;
A
#
# COMPACT_ATOMS: atom_id res chain seq x y z
N MET A 1 -3.09 -17.24 -17.61
CA MET A 1 -3.49 -15.90 -17.17
C MET A 1 -4.99 -15.82 -17.37
N SER A 2 -5.79 -15.83 -16.31
CA SER A 2 -7.19 -15.45 -16.41
C SER A 2 -7.22 -13.95 -16.76
N GLU A 3 -7.95 -13.59 -17.81
CA GLU A 3 -8.20 -12.18 -18.10
C GLU A 3 -9.01 -11.62 -16.93
N LEU A 4 -8.49 -10.56 -16.28
CA LEU A 4 -9.31 -9.75 -15.41
C LEU A 4 -10.38 -9.09 -16.30
N ASP A 5 -11.62 -9.08 -15.84
CA ASP A 5 -12.70 -8.34 -16.50
C ASP A 5 -12.34 -6.86 -16.69
N GLU A 6 -13.18 -6.11 -17.39
CA GLU A 6 -12.95 -4.69 -17.60
C GLU A 6 -12.74 -3.97 -16.27
N PRO A 7 -11.61 -3.21 -16.10
CA PRO A 7 -11.29 -2.60 -14.83
C PRO A 7 -12.33 -1.52 -14.45
N PRO A 8 -12.76 -1.46 -13.17
CA PRO A 8 -13.71 -0.46 -12.71
C PRO A 8 -13.15 0.97 -12.73
N LEU A 9 -11.82 1.13 -12.67
CA LEU A 9 -11.17 2.44 -12.69
C LEU A 9 -10.31 2.63 -13.94
N SER A 10 -10.35 3.84 -14.50
CA SER A 10 -9.41 4.27 -15.51
C SER A 10 -8.02 4.54 -14.90
N GLU A 11 -6.97 4.52 -15.72
CA GLU A 11 -5.63 4.90 -15.27
C GLU A 11 -5.58 6.33 -14.72
N HIS A 12 -6.32 7.25 -15.33
CA HIS A 12 -6.41 8.64 -14.88
C HIS A 12 -6.99 8.73 -13.46
N GLU A 13 -8.04 7.97 -13.16
CA GLU A 13 -8.64 7.95 -11.82
C GLU A 13 -7.71 7.33 -10.79
N VAL A 14 -6.99 6.26 -11.14
CA VAL A 14 -5.99 5.67 -10.25
C VAL A 14 -4.91 6.69 -9.91
N LYS A 15 -4.36 7.40 -10.90
CA LYS A 15 -3.35 8.44 -10.68
C LYS A 15 -3.87 9.60 -9.82
N ARG A 16 -5.12 10.02 -10.03
CA ARG A 16 -5.76 11.06 -9.22
C ARG A 16 -5.92 10.64 -7.74
N ARG A 17 -6.32 9.39 -7.51
CA ARG A 17 -6.55 8.86 -6.17
C ARG A 17 -5.26 8.45 -5.46
N MET A 18 -4.22 8.13 -6.20
CA MET A 18 -2.99 7.57 -5.64
C MET A 18 -1.77 8.42 -6.02
N PRO A 19 -1.63 9.64 -5.44
CA PRO A 19 -0.48 10.51 -5.69
C PRO A 19 0.86 9.84 -5.38
N SER A 20 0.91 8.89 -4.45
CA SER A 20 2.10 8.07 -4.14
C SER A 20 2.70 7.36 -5.36
N LEU A 21 1.97 7.24 -6.47
CA LEU A 21 2.51 6.69 -7.71
C LEU A 21 3.61 7.57 -8.31
N SER A 22 3.65 8.85 -7.99
CA SER A 22 4.73 9.75 -8.42
C SER A 22 6.05 9.47 -7.71
N LEU A 23 6.02 8.80 -6.56
CA LEU A 23 7.20 8.37 -5.79
C LEU A 23 7.89 7.12 -6.36
N ILE A 24 7.35 6.52 -7.42
CA ILE A 24 7.93 5.36 -8.10
C ILE A 24 8.59 5.87 -9.39
N ASP A 25 9.90 5.91 -9.44
CA ASP A 25 10.66 6.34 -10.63
C ASP A 25 10.71 5.26 -11.70
N ASP A 26 10.77 3.98 -11.32
CA ASP A 26 10.78 2.85 -12.25
C ASP A 26 9.43 2.73 -12.98
N ASP A 27 9.42 3.03 -14.27
CA ASP A 27 8.23 2.99 -15.13
C ASP A 27 7.55 1.63 -15.14
N GLU A 28 8.32 0.55 -15.10
CA GLU A 28 7.77 -0.82 -15.14
C GLU A 28 7.03 -1.15 -13.85
N ILE A 29 7.60 -0.83 -12.69
CA ILE A 29 6.96 -1.00 -11.39
C ILE A 29 5.71 -0.14 -11.32
N ARG A 30 5.82 1.15 -11.69
CA ARG A 30 4.69 2.09 -11.67
C ARG A 30 3.52 1.62 -12.54
N HIS A 31 3.78 1.22 -13.79
CA HIS A 31 2.74 0.74 -14.69
C HIS A 31 2.04 -0.52 -14.18
N LYS A 32 2.78 -1.48 -13.64
CA LYS A 32 2.21 -2.72 -13.08
C LYS A 32 1.41 -2.46 -11.82
N THR A 33 1.86 -1.55 -10.96
CA THR A 33 1.13 -1.10 -9.77
C THR A 33 -0.18 -0.43 -10.17
N ILE A 34 -0.16 0.48 -11.16
CA ILE A 34 -1.37 1.10 -11.71
C ILE A 34 -2.31 0.03 -12.27
N HIS A 35 -1.77 -0.91 -13.06
CA HIS A 35 -2.57 -1.98 -13.66
C HIS A 35 -3.40 -2.74 -12.62
N LEU A 36 -2.77 -3.18 -11.53
CA LEU A 36 -3.48 -3.89 -10.46
C LEU A 36 -4.44 -2.97 -9.70
N THR A 37 -4.04 -1.74 -9.41
CA THR A 37 -4.86 -0.78 -8.64
C THR A 37 -6.15 -0.40 -9.39
N LYS A 38 -6.19 -0.51 -10.71
CA LYS A 38 -7.43 -0.34 -11.48
C LYS A 38 -8.54 -1.34 -11.09
N PHE A 39 -8.15 -2.48 -10.52
CA PHE A 39 -9.03 -3.54 -10.05
C PHE A 39 -9.19 -3.57 -8.52
N ALA A 40 -8.73 -2.53 -7.81
CA ALA A 40 -8.97 -2.42 -6.38
C ALA A 40 -10.48 -2.39 -6.11
N PRO A 41 -10.98 -3.20 -5.17
CA PRO A 41 -12.41 -3.22 -4.84
C PRO A 41 -12.90 -1.86 -4.34
N GLU A 42 -14.18 -1.56 -4.53
CA GLU A 42 -14.77 -0.28 -4.11
C GLU A 42 -14.53 -0.01 -2.61
N TYR A 43 -14.62 -1.03 -1.77
CA TYR A 43 -14.43 -0.89 -0.33
C TYR A 43 -13.05 -0.34 0.05
N PHE A 44 -11.99 -0.65 -0.72
CA PHE A 44 -10.64 -0.11 -0.48
C PHE A 44 -10.63 1.42 -0.46
N TRP A 45 -11.47 2.04 -1.30
CA TRP A 45 -11.54 3.49 -1.42
C TRP A 45 -12.46 4.16 -0.38
N VAL A 46 -13.41 3.43 0.20
CA VAL A 46 -14.48 4.04 1.02
C VAL A 46 -14.50 3.58 2.48
N ARG A 47 -13.92 2.43 2.78
CA ARG A 47 -13.95 1.85 4.14
C ARG A 47 -12.95 2.52 5.08
N PRO A 48 -13.22 2.49 6.40
CA PRO A 48 -12.22 2.77 7.43
C PRO A 48 -11.00 1.86 7.30
N GLY A 49 -9.83 2.35 7.69
CA GLY A 49 -8.59 1.56 7.70
C GLY A 49 -8.58 0.48 8.78
N SER A 50 -9.36 0.67 9.84
CA SER A 50 -9.42 -0.24 10.98
C SER A 50 -10.74 -0.07 11.74
N TYR A 51 -10.96 -0.96 12.72
CA TYR A 51 -12.13 -0.91 13.62
C TYR A 51 -12.14 0.33 14.51
N ARG A 52 -13.33 0.60 15.09
CA ARG A 52 -13.57 1.70 16.02
C ARG A 52 -12.56 1.65 17.18
N GLY A 53 -11.85 2.76 17.39
CA GLY A 53 -10.84 2.88 18.43
C GLY A 53 -9.41 2.58 17.98
N TYR A 54 -9.20 2.21 16.73
CA TYR A 54 -7.87 2.04 16.13
C TYR A 54 -7.54 3.20 15.18
N HIS A 55 -6.53 3.04 14.30
CA HIS A 55 -6.09 4.07 13.37
C HIS A 55 -7.03 4.22 12.17
N ASN A 56 -7.07 5.42 11.58
CA ASN A 56 -7.81 5.69 10.34
C ASN A 56 -9.27 5.18 10.34
N GLU A 57 -10.00 5.37 11.47
CA GLU A 57 -11.37 4.89 11.65
C GLU A 57 -12.44 5.71 10.92
N HIS A 58 -12.05 6.74 10.18
CA HIS A 58 -12.94 7.56 9.36
C HIS A 58 -13.23 6.92 8.00
N GLN A 59 -14.26 7.41 7.33
CA GLN A 59 -14.51 7.07 5.93
C GLN A 59 -13.24 7.32 5.08
N HIS A 60 -12.99 6.47 4.09
CA HIS A 60 -11.75 6.49 3.27
C HIS A 60 -10.46 6.17 4.05
N GLY A 61 -10.57 5.70 5.28
CA GLY A 61 -9.41 5.50 6.16
C GLY A 61 -8.41 4.45 5.68
N LEU A 62 -8.86 3.40 4.98
CA LEU A 62 -8.00 2.38 4.39
C LEU A 62 -7.13 2.96 3.26
N TRP A 63 -7.74 3.76 2.40
CA TRP A 63 -7.03 4.49 1.36
C TRP A 63 -6.06 5.53 1.95
N ALA A 64 -6.52 6.34 2.92
CA ALA A 64 -5.68 7.31 3.61
C ALA A 64 -4.47 6.66 4.30
N HIS A 65 -4.66 5.47 4.91
CA HIS A 65 -3.57 4.68 5.48
C HIS A 65 -2.50 4.35 4.44
N THR A 66 -2.90 3.89 3.26
CA THR A 66 -1.97 3.57 2.16
C THR A 66 -1.14 4.79 1.73
N LEU A 67 -1.76 5.97 1.67
CA LEU A 67 -1.03 7.22 1.34
C LEU A 67 -0.08 7.64 2.47
N LYS A 68 -0.50 7.55 3.74
CA LYS A 68 0.36 7.83 4.90
C LYS A 68 1.56 6.91 4.94
N LEU A 69 1.36 5.63 4.60
CA LEU A 69 2.44 4.66 4.52
C LEU A 69 3.53 5.09 3.53
N SER A 70 3.16 5.65 2.39
CA SER A 70 4.12 6.16 1.40
C SER A 70 4.98 7.30 1.98
N THR A 71 4.39 8.22 2.73
CA THR A 71 5.15 9.30 3.41
C THR A 71 6.11 8.74 4.46
N VAL A 72 5.73 7.70 5.18
CA VAL A 72 6.64 7.04 6.15
C VAL A 72 7.81 6.39 5.43
N ILE A 73 7.56 5.72 4.29
CA ILE A 73 8.62 5.09 3.48
C ILE A 73 9.64 6.14 3.03
N GLU A 74 9.21 7.29 2.54
CA GLU A 74 10.11 8.40 2.17
C GLU A 74 11.01 8.82 3.33
N ARG A 75 10.48 8.87 4.53
CA ARG A 75 11.24 9.30 5.74
C ARG A 75 12.14 8.20 6.31
N LEU A 76 11.79 6.94 6.16
CA LEU A 76 12.59 5.81 6.66
C LEU A 76 13.59 5.28 5.63
N GLY A 77 13.30 5.43 4.34
CA GLY A 77 14.06 4.85 3.24
C GLY A 77 15.55 5.22 3.29
N ASP A 78 15.85 6.50 3.48
CA ASP A 78 17.22 6.99 3.59
C ASP A 78 17.99 6.30 4.72
N SER A 79 17.36 6.14 5.88
CA SER A 79 17.99 5.44 7.01
C SER A 79 18.27 3.97 6.69
N TRP A 80 17.38 3.27 5.98
CA TRP A 80 17.61 1.89 5.53
C TRP A 80 18.74 1.79 4.51
N ILE A 81 18.84 2.77 3.60
CA ILE A 81 19.93 2.87 2.61
C ILE A 81 21.27 3.14 3.31
N GLU A 82 21.32 4.12 4.23
CA GLU A 82 22.52 4.47 4.99
C GLU A 82 23.05 3.30 5.84
N MET A 83 22.15 2.51 6.41
CA MET A 83 22.50 1.28 7.15
C MET A 83 22.93 0.14 6.23
N GLY A 84 22.82 0.29 4.91
CA GLY A 84 23.17 -0.75 3.94
C GLY A 84 22.17 -1.92 3.87
N HIS A 85 20.95 -1.73 4.35
CA HIS A 85 19.91 -2.74 4.34
C HIS A 85 19.26 -2.91 2.96
N ILE A 86 19.03 -1.80 2.25
CA ILE A 86 18.46 -1.77 0.91
C ILE A 86 19.29 -0.84 0.01
N ARG A 87 19.09 -0.92 -1.28
CA ARG A 87 19.66 0.01 -2.27
C ARG A 87 18.68 1.12 -2.59
N PRO A 88 19.13 2.29 -3.09
CA PRO A 88 18.23 3.34 -3.57
C PRO A 88 17.18 2.83 -4.56
N SER A 89 17.55 1.95 -5.50
CA SER A 89 16.63 1.34 -6.47
C SER A 89 15.60 0.37 -5.86
N ASP A 90 15.69 0.04 -4.58
CA ASP A 90 14.71 -0.80 -3.90
C ASP A 90 13.53 0.02 -3.34
N ILE A 91 13.66 1.35 -3.23
CA ILE A 91 12.59 2.25 -2.76
C ILE A 91 11.34 2.14 -3.65
N ASP A 92 11.50 2.13 -4.96
CA ASP A 92 10.38 1.95 -5.90
C ASP A 92 9.60 0.65 -5.62
N ARG A 93 10.31 -0.42 -5.25
CA ARG A 93 9.70 -1.71 -4.88
C ARG A 93 8.89 -1.60 -3.60
N VAL A 94 9.41 -0.85 -2.62
CA VAL A 94 8.68 -0.63 -1.35
C VAL A 94 7.42 0.18 -1.60
N HIS A 95 7.47 1.25 -2.41
CA HIS A 95 6.29 2.04 -2.78
C HIS A 95 5.26 1.22 -3.57
N GLY A 96 5.72 0.43 -4.55
CA GLY A 96 4.83 -0.47 -5.29
C GLY A 96 4.13 -1.47 -4.37
N ALA A 97 4.86 -2.08 -3.43
CA ALA A 97 4.30 -2.98 -2.44
C ALA A 97 3.34 -2.26 -1.49
N ALA A 98 3.68 -1.05 -1.03
CA ALA A 98 2.86 -0.24 -0.13
C ALA A 98 1.50 0.12 -0.75
N ILE A 99 1.46 0.49 -2.04
CA ILE A 99 0.21 0.80 -2.73
C ILE A 99 -0.69 -0.45 -2.83
N LEU A 100 -0.10 -1.64 -2.94
CA LEU A 100 -0.84 -2.88 -3.19
C LEU A 100 -1.23 -3.64 -1.91
N HIS A 101 -0.49 -3.51 -0.80
CA HIS A 101 -0.52 -4.43 0.34
C HIS A 101 -1.92 -4.75 0.88
N ASP A 102 -2.74 -3.73 1.09
CA ASP A 102 -4.06 -3.82 1.74
C ASP A 102 -5.25 -3.72 0.77
N GLN A 103 -5.04 -3.74 -0.56
CA GLN A 103 -6.14 -3.61 -1.52
C GLN A 103 -7.16 -4.74 -1.43
N LEU A 104 -6.76 -5.91 -0.93
CA LEU A 104 -7.63 -7.07 -0.72
C LEU A 104 -7.92 -7.37 0.76
N LYS A 105 -7.89 -6.35 1.62
CA LYS A 105 -8.04 -6.49 3.08
C LYS A 105 -9.31 -7.23 3.51
N GLU A 106 -10.42 -7.04 2.79
CA GLU A 106 -11.70 -7.73 3.02
C GLU A 106 -11.98 -8.84 1.98
N GLY A 107 -11.00 -9.15 1.11
CA GLY A 107 -11.11 -10.14 0.04
C GLY A 107 -11.25 -9.54 -1.35
N ALA A 108 -11.31 -10.38 -2.37
CA ALA A 108 -11.37 -9.98 -3.79
C ALA A 108 -12.76 -9.50 -4.21
N GLU A 109 -13.80 -10.04 -3.61
CA GLU A 109 -15.19 -9.65 -3.85
C GLU A 109 -15.69 -8.90 -2.61
N LYS A 110 -16.74 -8.10 -2.80
CA LYS A 110 -17.42 -7.44 -1.68
C LYS A 110 -17.99 -8.53 -0.78
N GLY A 111 -17.22 -8.90 0.24
CA GLY A 111 -17.66 -9.83 1.27
C GLY A 111 -18.76 -9.19 2.10
N ASP A 112 -19.73 -9.97 2.55
CA ASP A 112 -20.73 -9.55 3.54
C ASP A 112 -20.09 -9.36 4.92
N GLU A 113 -18.84 -9.77 5.09
CA GLU A 113 -18.08 -9.66 6.32
C GLU A 113 -17.29 -8.35 6.30
N GLU A 114 -17.64 -7.45 7.21
CA GLU A 114 -16.93 -6.18 7.43
C GLU A 114 -15.62 -6.40 8.20
N GLU A 115 -14.95 -7.53 7.99
CA GLU A 115 -13.80 -7.94 8.78
C GLU A 115 -12.55 -8.11 7.91
N THR A 116 -11.40 -7.72 8.48
CA THR A 116 -10.11 -7.98 7.86
C THR A 116 -9.88 -9.49 7.73
N ARG A 117 -9.65 -9.95 6.52
CA ARG A 117 -9.27 -11.36 6.27
C ARG A 117 -7.87 -11.64 6.80
N ARG A 118 -7.72 -12.76 7.48
CA ARG A 118 -6.43 -13.16 8.08
C ARG A 118 -5.37 -13.61 7.06
N ASP A 119 -5.79 -13.79 5.82
CA ASP A 119 -4.96 -14.23 4.69
C ASP A 119 -4.88 -13.18 3.57
N HIS A 120 -5.29 -11.92 3.83
CA HIS A 120 -5.36 -10.88 2.79
C HIS A 120 -4.00 -10.58 2.14
N GLU A 121 -2.92 -10.66 2.90
CA GLU A 121 -1.55 -10.52 2.42
C GLU A 121 -1.20 -11.62 1.40
N LEU A 122 -1.63 -12.86 1.65
CA LEU A 122 -1.43 -13.99 0.73
C LEU A 122 -2.30 -13.86 -0.52
N LEU A 123 -3.55 -13.40 -0.35
CA LEU A 123 -4.45 -13.14 -1.48
C LEU A 123 -3.87 -12.10 -2.43
N MET A 124 -3.39 -10.98 -1.87
CA MET A 124 -2.81 -9.91 -2.70
C MET A 124 -1.52 -10.35 -3.38
N ALA A 125 -0.63 -11.04 -2.66
CA ALA A 125 0.60 -11.61 -3.22
C ALA A 125 0.28 -12.62 -4.35
N GLY A 126 -0.74 -13.45 -4.18
CA GLY A 126 -1.26 -14.35 -5.21
C GLY A 126 -1.74 -13.59 -6.45
N ARG A 127 -2.53 -12.52 -6.28
CA ARG A 127 -3.00 -11.66 -7.38
C ARG A 127 -1.83 -11.03 -8.13
N ILE A 128 -0.81 -10.53 -7.43
CA ILE A 128 0.38 -9.95 -8.06
C ILE A 128 1.09 -10.98 -8.94
N ARG A 129 1.30 -12.21 -8.43
CA ARG A 129 1.95 -13.31 -9.18
C ARG A 129 1.18 -13.73 -10.42
N GLU A 130 -0.14 -13.75 -10.34
CA GLU A 130 -1.01 -14.20 -11.44
C GLU A 130 -1.10 -13.17 -12.56
N HIS A 131 -1.18 -11.88 -12.23
CA HIS A 131 -1.55 -10.85 -13.19
C HIS A 131 -0.42 -9.89 -13.58
N THR A 132 0.76 -10.01 -12.95
CA THR A 132 1.90 -9.15 -13.28
C THR A 132 3.22 -9.92 -13.29
N THR A 133 4.28 -9.23 -13.75
CA THR A 133 5.67 -9.67 -13.62
C THR A 133 6.44 -8.79 -12.62
N LEU A 134 5.77 -8.25 -11.60
CA LEU A 134 6.45 -7.57 -10.51
C LEU A 134 7.46 -8.51 -9.84
N SER A 135 8.58 -7.94 -9.41
CA SER A 135 9.70 -8.73 -8.88
C SER A 135 9.35 -9.39 -7.54
N GLU A 136 9.97 -10.52 -7.26
CA GLU A 136 9.77 -11.27 -6.01
C GLU A 136 9.94 -10.42 -4.73
N PRO A 137 10.88 -9.44 -4.64
CA PRO A 137 10.94 -8.53 -3.49
C PRO A 137 9.65 -7.74 -3.23
N VAL A 138 8.93 -7.28 -4.27
CA VAL A 138 7.62 -6.60 -4.13
C VAL A 138 6.59 -7.58 -3.58
N ILE A 139 6.51 -8.77 -4.17
CA ILE A 139 5.54 -9.81 -3.80
C ILE A 139 5.74 -10.24 -2.36
N ARG A 140 6.99 -10.50 -1.96
CA ARG A 140 7.32 -10.91 -0.60
C ARG A 140 7.09 -9.81 0.43
N ALA A 141 7.29 -8.54 0.06
CA ALA A 141 6.96 -7.42 0.94
C ALA A 141 5.47 -7.39 1.23
N VAL A 142 4.61 -7.54 0.22
CA VAL A 142 3.15 -7.66 0.40
C VAL A 142 2.80 -8.89 1.22
N GLU A 143 3.37 -10.05 0.90
CA GLU A 143 3.07 -11.34 1.55
C GLU A 143 3.43 -11.36 3.04
N SER A 144 4.41 -10.56 3.46
CA SER A 144 4.95 -10.56 4.83
C SER A 144 4.60 -9.31 5.65
N HIS A 145 3.85 -8.33 5.10
CA HIS A 145 3.67 -7.03 5.76
C HIS A 145 3.00 -7.14 7.13
N MET A 146 2.12 -8.12 7.34
CA MET A 146 1.48 -8.36 8.64
C MET A 146 2.41 -9.04 9.67
N GLY A 147 3.56 -9.57 9.25
CA GLY A 147 4.50 -10.23 10.14
C GLY A 147 3.87 -11.41 10.88
N ALA A 148 4.10 -11.47 12.21
CA ALA A 148 3.61 -12.57 13.05
C ALA A 148 2.12 -12.45 13.43
N TRP A 149 1.40 -11.43 12.97
CA TRP A 149 0.00 -11.20 13.33
C TRP A 149 -0.98 -12.07 12.56
N PHE A 150 -0.61 -12.44 11.31
CA PHE A 150 -1.46 -13.21 10.41
C PHE A 150 -0.74 -14.44 9.85
N GLU A 151 -1.25 -14.99 8.74
CA GLU A 151 -0.83 -16.29 8.20
C GLU A 151 0.41 -16.19 7.30
N GLY A 152 0.76 -15.00 6.85
CA GLY A 152 1.92 -14.76 6.00
C GLY A 152 3.27 -15.00 6.69
N PRO A 153 4.36 -15.02 5.91
CA PRO A 153 5.69 -15.14 6.47
C PRO A 153 6.09 -13.88 7.24
N THR A 154 7.05 -14.01 8.13
CA THR A 154 7.65 -12.85 8.80
C THR A 154 8.61 -12.12 7.85
N PRO A 155 8.69 -10.78 7.90
CA PRO A 155 9.62 -9.99 7.11
C PRO A 155 11.09 -10.38 7.41
N ARG A 156 11.91 -10.39 6.39
CA ARG A 156 13.36 -10.59 6.58
C ARG A 156 13.99 -9.30 7.10
N PRO A 157 14.69 -9.33 8.25
CA PRO A 157 15.35 -8.15 8.79
C PRO A 157 16.26 -7.45 7.78
N GLY A 158 16.21 -6.12 7.72
CA GLY A 158 17.06 -5.32 6.85
C GLY A 158 16.78 -5.52 5.37
N SER A 159 15.53 -5.64 4.97
CA SER A 159 15.13 -5.84 3.58
C SER A 159 13.95 -4.93 3.19
N VAL A 160 13.52 -5.00 1.92
CA VAL A 160 12.29 -4.36 1.42
C VAL A 160 11.06 -4.78 2.24
N GLU A 161 11.01 -6.06 2.65
CA GLU A 161 9.94 -6.61 3.49
C GLU A 161 9.89 -5.91 4.86
N ASP A 162 11.06 -5.77 5.50
CA ASP A 162 11.21 -5.16 6.81
C ASP A 162 10.87 -3.67 6.81
N LEU A 163 11.33 -2.94 5.78
CA LEU A 163 11.00 -1.53 5.63
C LEU A 163 9.48 -1.33 5.47
N LEU A 164 8.82 -2.12 4.61
CA LEU A 164 7.38 -2.03 4.45
C LEU A 164 6.65 -2.31 5.77
N HIS A 165 7.00 -3.40 6.46
CA HIS A 165 6.39 -3.77 7.73
C HIS A 165 6.56 -2.68 8.81
N CYS A 166 7.78 -2.15 8.98
CA CYS A 166 8.04 -1.08 9.94
C CYS A 166 7.26 0.19 9.60
N ALA A 167 7.22 0.57 8.32
CA ALA A 167 6.49 1.74 7.86
C ALA A 167 4.98 1.58 8.06
N ASP A 168 4.43 0.39 7.79
CA ASP A 168 3.02 0.07 8.00
C ASP A 168 2.63 0.16 9.49
N MET A 169 3.45 -0.40 10.38
CA MET A 169 3.24 -0.28 11.82
C MET A 169 3.26 1.18 12.29
N MET A 170 4.13 2.04 11.71
CA MET A 170 4.14 3.47 12.01
C MET A 170 2.91 4.19 11.44
N ALA A 171 2.52 3.90 10.20
CA ALA A 171 1.32 4.48 9.58
C ALA A 171 0.03 4.09 10.29
N SER A 172 0.05 2.97 11.01
CA SER A 172 -1.03 2.48 11.88
C SER A 172 -1.04 3.10 13.28
N SER A 173 -0.05 3.94 13.62
CA SER A 173 0.02 4.56 14.95
C SER A 173 -0.99 5.69 15.11
N ARG A 174 -1.75 5.70 16.21
CA ARG A 174 -2.63 6.82 16.58
C ARG A 174 -1.89 8.00 17.21
N ALA A 175 -0.66 7.76 17.68
CA ALA A 175 0.12 8.75 18.40
C ALA A 175 0.86 9.72 17.46
N ILE A 176 0.88 9.42 16.17
CA ILE A 176 1.63 10.19 15.16
C ILE A 176 0.67 10.70 14.10
N THR A 177 0.73 12.02 13.84
CA THR A 177 0.06 12.60 12.68
C THR A 177 1.00 12.46 11.48
N ILE A 178 0.57 11.70 10.48
CA ILE A 178 1.31 11.47 9.25
C ILE A 178 0.53 12.13 8.11
N PRO A 179 1.14 13.09 7.40
CA PRO A 179 0.53 13.67 6.21
C PRO A 179 0.55 12.67 5.04
N VAL A 180 -0.17 12.97 3.97
CA VAL A 180 -0.18 12.19 2.74
C VAL A 180 0.56 12.94 1.63
N PRO A 181 1.10 12.25 0.60
CA PRO A 181 1.72 12.91 -0.56
C PRO A 181 0.73 13.83 -1.27
N GLU A 182 1.20 14.97 -1.75
CA GLU A 182 0.40 15.88 -2.56
C GLU A 182 0.32 15.42 -4.03
N PRO A 183 -0.73 15.78 -4.78
CA PRO A 183 -1.90 16.52 -4.33
C PRO A 183 -2.84 15.66 -3.47
N VAL A 184 -3.33 16.21 -2.37
CA VAL A 184 -4.32 15.52 -1.51
C VAL A 184 -5.59 15.28 -2.32
N PRO A 185 -6.07 14.03 -2.44
CA PRO A 185 -7.37 13.76 -3.07
C PRO A 185 -8.52 14.49 -2.35
N ASP A 186 -9.44 15.09 -3.12
CA ASP A 186 -10.54 15.88 -2.58
C ASP A 186 -11.36 15.13 -1.52
N GLU A 187 -11.56 13.82 -1.71
CA GLU A 187 -12.31 12.96 -0.81
C GLU A 187 -11.62 12.77 0.56
N LEU A 188 -10.35 13.11 0.66
CA LEU A 188 -9.54 12.98 1.88
C LEU A 188 -9.26 14.32 2.56
N SER A 189 -9.57 15.45 1.94
CA SER A 189 -9.18 16.79 2.39
C SER A 189 -9.60 17.13 3.83
N ASP A 190 -10.72 16.56 4.29
CA ASP A 190 -11.24 16.76 5.65
C ASP A 190 -10.58 15.84 6.71
N HIS A 191 -9.78 14.87 6.28
CA HIS A 191 -9.26 13.80 7.15
C HIS A 191 -7.75 13.76 7.24
N VAL A 192 -7.05 14.34 6.26
CA VAL A 192 -5.58 14.29 6.17
C VAL A 192 -5.01 15.64 5.76
N THR A 193 -3.72 15.83 6.03
CA THR A 193 -2.94 16.96 5.53
C THR A 193 -1.98 16.47 4.47
N GLY A 194 -1.71 17.31 3.46
CA GLY A 194 -0.72 17.02 2.42
C GLY A 194 0.70 17.37 2.87
N VAL A 195 1.68 16.76 2.22
CA VAL A 195 3.10 17.14 2.27
C VAL A 195 3.68 17.00 0.87
N ASP A 196 4.43 18.02 0.46
CA ASP A 196 5.28 17.91 -0.72
C ASP A 196 6.43 16.94 -0.40
N THR A 197 6.62 15.95 -1.25
CA THR A 197 7.68 14.94 -1.09
C THR A 197 8.87 15.20 -2.01
N ASP A 198 8.81 16.27 -2.84
CA ASP A 198 9.86 16.65 -3.78
C ASP A 198 10.97 17.54 -3.13
N ASP A 199 10.89 17.84 -1.83
CA ASP A 199 11.86 18.57 -1.03
C ASP A 199 12.83 17.56 -0.30
#